data_502324660e8a2a6fc883e13c0ba54018
#
_entry.id   502324660e8a2a6fc883e13c0ba54018
#
_cell.length_a   1.000
_cell.length_b   1.000
_cell.length_c   1.000
_cell.angle_alpha   90.00
_cell.angle_beta   90.00
_cell.angle_gamma   90.00
#
_symmetry.space_group_name_H-M   'P 1'
#
loop_
_entity.id
_entity.type
_entity.pdbx_description
1 polymer ?
#
loop_
_entity_poly.entity_id
_entity_poly.type
_entity_poly.pdbx_seq_one_letter_code
_entity_poly.pdbx_strand_id
1 'polypeptide(L)'
;MKPDAVTTIRSIRGNNKRSESRIVFSEVAKLPTSHGEFKVRVVKDARGSEHVIIYKGAIEDTDILDVRIHSECLTGEVFESRRCDCDQQLDWAMDYIESKGTGMVIYLRQEGRGIGLFNKIRAYALQDTGLDTVEANIELGFPSDMRSYEVAGEILHEFGISCINLITNNPRKIDALCNHGISVMRRIPILIEPNEYNRHYLNVKGDKLDHLF
;
A
#
# COMPACT_ATOMS: atom_id res chain seq x y z
N MET A 1 33.06 40.02 48.37
CA MET A 1 32.18 38.90 47.96
C MET A 1 31.61 39.24 46.60
N LYS A 2 32.10 38.59 45.55
CA LYS A 2 31.59 38.68 44.19
C LYS A 2 30.68 37.49 43.92
N PRO A 3 29.53 37.63 43.26
CA PRO A 3 28.68 36.48 42.92
C PRO A 3 29.16 35.84 41.61
N ASP A 4 28.96 34.55 41.56
CA ASP A 4 29.42 33.58 40.60
C ASP A 4 28.81 33.77 39.18
N ALA A 5 29.64 33.48 38.18
CA ALA A 5 29.26 33.51 36.78
C ALA A 5 28.39 32.27 36.44
N VAL A 6 27.13 32.52 36.06
CA VAL A 6 26.26 31.51 35.46
C VAL A 6 26.66 31.32 34.00
N THR A 7 27.24 30.16 33.70
CA THR A 7 27.57 29.75 32.32
C THR A 7 26.29 29.38 31.58
N THR A 8 25.86 30.24 30.68
CA THR A 8 24.75 29.98 29.77
C THR A 8 25.17 29.01 28.70
N ILE A 9 24.68 27.77 28.77
CA ILE A 9 24.84 26.76 27.71
C ILE A 9 23.94 27.21 26.55
N ARG A 10 24.53 27.74 25.48
CA ARG A 10 23.85 27.94 24.20
C ARG A 10 23.52 26.59 23.58
N SER A 11 22.25 26.22 23.60
CA SER A 11 21.67 25.16 22.80
C SER A 11 21.88 25.48 21.32
N ILE A 12 22.73 24.73 20.63
CA ILE A 12 22.85 24.75 19.18
C ILE A 12 21.62 24.04 18.65
N ARG A 13 20.60 24.81 18.32
CA ARG A 13 19.46 24.29 17.52
C ARG A 13 20.00 24.03 16.10
N GLY A 14 20.30 22.79 15.81
CA GLY A 14 20.52 22.31 14.46
C GLY A 14 19.25 22.59 13.66
N ASN A 15 19.41 23.42 12.61
CA ASN A 15 18.36 23.74 11.65
C ASN A 15 18.20 22.52 10.73
N ASN A 16 17.56 21.47 11.23
CA ASN A 16 17.07 20.35 10.40
C ASN A 16 15.83 20.89 9.68
N LYS A 17 16.02 21.38 8.45
CA LYS A 17 14.90 21.56 7.51
C LYS A 17 14.30 20.17 7.30
N ARG A 18 13.31 19.77 8.12
CA ARG A 18 12.33 18.76 7.72
C ARG A 18 11.75 19.29 6.41
N SER A 19 11.94 18.58 5.31
CA SER A 19 11.14 18.80 4.12
C SER A 19 9.68 18.77 4.58
N GLU A 20 8.92 19.82 4.24
CA GLU A 20 7.49 19.82 4.57
C GLU A 20 6.91 18.51 4.06
N SER A 21 6.35 17.72 4.98
CA SER A 21 5.69 16.46 4.65
C SER A 21 4.61 16.75 3.61
N ARG A 22 4.68 16.05 2.46
CA ARG A 22 3.70 16.21 1.37
C ARG A 22 2.36 15.57 1.69
N ILE A 23 2.28 14.89 2.84
CA ILE A 23 1.10 14.14 3.26
C ILE A 23 0.57 14.67 4.59
N VAL A 24 -0.76 14.62 4.75
CA VAL A 24 -1.46 15.07 5.96
C VAL A 24 -2.28 13.91 6.51
N PHE A 25 -2.13 13.64 7.82
CA PHE A 25 -2.82 12.55 8.49
C PHE A 25 -4.06 13.02 9.23
N SER A 26 -5.11 12.20 9.23
CA SER A 26 -6.22 12.29 10.18
C SER A 26 -5.76 11.86 11.58
N GLU A 27 -6.63 12.03 12.56
CA GLU A 27 -6.52 11.39 13.86
C GLU A 27 -6.64 9.86 13.72
N VAL A 28 -6.22 9.15 14.78
CA VAL A 28 -6.36 7.69 14.86
C VAL A 28 -7.74 7.35 15.41
N ALA A 29 -8.43 6.43 14.75
CA ALA A 29 -9.68 5.85 15.24
C ALA A 29 -9.55 4.33 15.44
N LYS A 30 -10.42 3.75 16.28
CA LYS A 30 -10.60 2.30 16.36
C LYS A 30 -11.42 1.83 15.17
N LEU A 31 -11.08 0.68 14.64
CA LEU A 31 -11.78 0.03 13.54
C LEU A 31 -12.05 -1.43 13.88
N PRO A 32 -13.17 -1.74 14.53
CA PRO A 32 -13.62 -3.13 14.66
C PRO A 32 -14.05 -3.65 13.29
N THR A 33 -13.56 -4.84 12.91
CA THR A 33 -13.83 -5.48 11.64
C THR A 33 -14.20 -6.95 11.86
N SER A 34 -14.64 -7.65 10.80
CA SER A 34 -14.85 -9.12 10.82
C SER A 34 -13.53 -9.88 11.05
N HIS A 35 -12.38 -9.28 10.73
CA HIS A 35 -11.06 -9.86 10.93
C HIS A 35 -10.48 -9.59 12.33
N GLY A 36 -11.08 -8.68 13.11
CA GLY A 36 -10.61 -8.28 14.45
C GLY A 36 -10.61 -6.78 14.68
N GLU A 37 -9.94 -6.36 15.76
CA GLU A 37 -9.85 -4.94 16.13
C GLU A 37 -8.54 -4.33 15.63
N PHE A 38 -8.67 -3.28 14.82
CA PHE A 38 -7.57 -2.51 14.26
C PHE A 38 -7.65 -1.04 14.68
N LYS A 39 -6.61 -0.30 14.34
CA LYS A 39 -6.61 1.17 14.30
C LYS A 39 -6.64 1.60 12.84
N VAL A 40 -7.26 2.75 12.57
CA VAL A 40 -7.33 3.33 11.22
C VAL A 40 -6.94 4.80 11.26
N ARG A 41 -6.22 5.22 10.24
CA ARG A 41 -5.97 6.62 9.87
C ARG A 41 -6.18 6.79 8.37
N VAL A 42 -6.51 8.00 7.98
CA VAL A 42 -6.50 8.41 6.57
C VAL A 42 -5.33 9.36 6.36
N VAL A 43 -4.66 9.23 5.23
CA VAL A 43 -3.64 10.17 4.79
C VAL A 43 -4.10 10.80 3.47
N LYS A 44 -3.95 12.11 3.40
CA LYS A 44 -4.16 12.88 2.17
C LYS A 44 -2.81 13.20 1.55
N ASP A 45 -2.61 12.82 0.28
CA ASP A 45 -1.41 13.13 -0.46
C ASP A 45 -1.42 14.56 -1.03
N ALA A 46 -0.32 14.97 -1.66
CA ALA A 46 -0.18 16.29 -2.27
C ALA A 46 -1.17 16.58 -3.41
N ARG A 47 -1.81 15.54 -3.97
CA ARG A 47 -2.83 15.63 -5.02
C ARG A 47 -4.24 15.69 -4.44
N GLY A 48 -4.37 15.54 -3.11
CA GLY A 48 -5.64 15.49 -2.41
C GLY A 48 -6.30 14.10 -2.41
N SER A 49 -5.59 13.06 -2.88
CA SER A 49 -6.09 11.68 -2.81
C SER A 49 -6.03 11.18 -1.37
N GLU A 50 -7.07 10.48 -0.94
CA GLU A 50 -7.19 9.95 0.42
C GLU A 50 -6.84 8.46 0.42
N HIS A 51 -5.78 8.09 1.13
CA HIS A 51 -5.35 6.70 1.31
C HIS A 51 -5.65 6.26 2.74
N VAL A 52 -5.88 4.97 2.94
CA VAL A 52 -6.25 4.43 4.26
C VAL A 52 -5.10 3.60 4.82
N ILE A 53 -4.83 3.78 6.10
CA ILE A 53 -3.85 3.01 6.84
C ILE A 53 -4.59 2.27 7.93
N ILE A 54 -4.55 0.94 7.87
CA ILE A 54 -5.12 0.04 8.87
C ILE A 54 -3.96 -0.68 9.55
N TYR A 55 -3.90 -0.67 10.87
CA TYR A 55 -2.79 -1.28 11.57
C TYR A 55 -3.18 -1.83 12.94
N LYS A 56 -2.37 -2.77 13.43
CA LYS A 56 -2.55 -3.43 14.72
C LYS A 56 -1.22 -3.45 15.48
N GLY A 57 -1.32 -3.45 16.81
CA GLY A 57 -0.18 -3.56 17.71
C GLY A 57 0.58 -2.24 17.92
N ALA A 58 1.74 -2.34 18.57
CA ALA A 58 2.70 -1.26 18.79
C ALA A 58 3.71 -1.24 17.65
N ILE A 59 3.30 -0.64 16.51
CA ILE A 59 4.08 -0.66 15.27
C ILE A 59 5.37 0.16 15.37
N GLU A 60 5.40 1.15 16.28
CA GLU A 60 6.55 2.02 16.52
C GLU A 60 7.71 1.29 17.24
N ASP A 61 7.40 0.21 17.97
CA ASP A 61 8.37 -0.57 18.75
C ASP A 61 8.89 -1.80 18.01
N THR A 62 8.54 -1.95 16.71
CA THR A 62 8.85 -3.14 15.93
C THR A 62 10.02 -2.88 14.99
N ASP A 63 11.13 -3.61 15.14
CA ASP A 63 12.33 -3.48 14.29
C ASP A 63 12.04 -3.80 12.82
N ILE A 64 11.20 -4.80 12.56
CA ILE A 64 10.78 -5.23 11.22
C ILE A 64 9.28 -5.44 11.22
N LEU A 65 8.54 -4.57 10.53
CA LEU A 65 7.08 -4.62 10.48
C LEU A 65 6.60 -5.42 9.26
N ASP A 66 5.58 -6.26 9.43
CA ASP A 66 4.87 -6.91 8.33
C ASP A 66 3.88 -5.89 7.71
N VAL A 67 4.07 -5.58 6.42
CA VAL A 67 3.31 -4.52 5.73
C VAL A 67 2.69 -5.06 4.43
N ARG A 68 1.41 -4.80 4.24
CA ARG A 68 0.70 -4.94 2.97
C ARG A 68 0.50 -3.59 2.32
N ILE A 69 0.98 -3.39 1.09
CA ILE A 69 0.54 -2.29 0.24
C ILE A 69 -0.54 -2.83 -0.68
N HIS A 70 -1.76 -2.38 -0.49
CA HIS A 70 -2.93 -2.79 -1.25
C HIS A 70 -3.39 -1.65 -2.17
N SER A 71 -3.69 -1.95 -3.43
CA SER A 71 -4.29 -0.98 -4.36
C SER A 71 -5.77 -1.27 -4.49
N GLU A 72 -6.60 -0.24 -4.33
CA GLU A 72 -8.07 -0.29 -4.39
C GLU A 72 -8.58 -1.10 -5.59
N CYS A 73 -9.60 -1.90 -5.34
CA CYS A 73 -10.35 -2.62 -6.36
C CYS A 73 -11.83 -2.70 -5.98
N LEU A 74 -12.57 -1.62 -6.24
CA LEU A 74 -13.98 -1.50 -5.85
C LEU A 74 -14.83 -2.71 -6.30
N THR A 75 -14.61 -3.18 -7.52
CA THR A 75 -15.40 -4.30 -8.07
C THR A 75 -15.14 -5.62 -7.34
N GLY A 76 -13.89 -5.88 -6.91
CA GLY A 76 -13.58 -7.07 -6.14
C GLY A 76 -14.00 -6.95 -4.68
N GLU A 77 -13.63 -5.85 -4.04
CA GLU A 77 -13.72 -5.69 -2.58
C GLU A 77 -15.12 -5.33 -2.08
N VAL A 78 -15.94 -4.64 -2.90
CA VAL A 78 -17.30 -4.21 -2.53
C VAL A 78 -18.38 -5.06 -3.21
N PHE A 79 -18.15 -5.43 -4.47
CA PHE A 79 -19.12 -6.17 -5.28
C PHE A 79 -18.76 -7.66 -5.46
N GLU A 80 -17.71 -8.13 -4.79
CA GLU A 80 -17.26 -9.54 -4.80
C GLU A 80 -17.07 -10.10 -6.22
N SER A 81 -16.54 -9.26 -7.13
CA SER A 81 -16.32 -9.65 -8.52
C SER A 81 -15.27 -10.76 -8.62
N ARG A 82 -15.64 -11.86 -9.25
CA ARG A 82 -14.77 -13.03 -9.46
C ARG A 82 -13.73 -12.85 -10.58
N ARG A 83 -13.68 -11.68 -11.23
CA ARG A 83 -12.69 -11.37 -12.29
C ARG A 83 -11.27 -11.16 -11.76
N CYS A 84 -11.09 -10.98 -10.46
CA CYS A 84 -9.80 -10.82 -9.81
C CYS A 84 -9.77 -11.56 -8.46
N ASP A 85 -8.69 -11.42 -7.74
CA ASP A 85 -8.42 -12.01 -6.43
C ASP A 85 -8.17 -10.93 -5.36
N CYS A 86 -8.63 -9.68 -5.59
CA CYS A 86 -8.23 -8.53 -4.77
C CYS A 86 -8.85 -8.57 -3.37
N ASP A 87 -10.14 -8.92 -3.28
CA ASP A 87 -10.87 -9.15 -2.04
C ASP A 87 -10.17 -10.20 -1.16
N GLN A 88 -9.92 -11.38 -1.72
CA GLN A 88 -9.27 -12.49 -1.02
C GLN A 88 -7.83 -12.13 -0.57
N GLN A 89 -7.12 -11.32 -1.35
CA GLN A 89 -5.81 -10.83 -0.96
C GLN A 89 -5.87 -9.83 0.20
N LEU A 90 -6.91 -8.99 0.26
CA LEU A 90 -7.11 -8.05 1.36
C LEU A 90 -7.49 -8.81 2.63
N ASP A 91 -8.48 -9.70 2.55
CA ASP A 91 -8.92 -10.55 3.64
C ASP A 91 -7.76 -11.36 4.23
N TRP A 92 -7.00 -12.02 3.36
CA TRP A 92 -5.82 -12.78 3.79
C TRP A 92 -4.81 -11.91 4.54
N ALA A 93 -4.57 -10.68 4.07
CA ALA A 93 -3.62 -9.78 4.71
C ALA A 93 -4.12 -9.29 6.08
N MET A 94 -5.42 -9.01 6.19
CA MET A 94 -6.05 -8.61 7.46
C MET A 94 -6.00 -9.76 8.48
N ASP A 95 -6.37 -10.99 8.09
CA ASP A 95 -6.30 -12.18 8.94
C ASP A 95 -4.86 -12.49 9.37
N TYR A 96 -3.90 -12.36 8.44
CA TYR A 96 -2.49 -12.54 8.74
C TYR A 96 -2.01 -11.57 9.82
N ILE A 97 -2.30 -10.27 9.67
CA ILE A 97 -1.90 -9.24 10.63
C ILE A 97 -2.62 -9.46 11.98
N GLU A 98 -3.90 -9.83 11.97
CA GLU A 98 -4.63 -10.19 13.19
C GLU A 98 -3.94 -11.33 13.92
N SER A 99 -3.58 -12.40 13.21
CA SER A 99 -2.91 -13.58 13.79
C SER A 99 -1.52 -13.27 14.37
N LYS A 100 -0.83 -12.28 13.80
CA LYS A 100 0.49 -11.80 14.27
C LYS A 100 0.39 -10.84 15.45
N GLY A 101 -0.77 -10.20 15.64
CA GLY A 101 -0.97 -9.17 16.65
C GLY A 101 -0.29 -7.83 16.34
N THR A 102 0.49 -7.73 15.26
CA THR A 102 1.15 -6.50 14.79
C THR A 102 1.32 -6.51 13.29
N GLY A 103 1.18 -5.35 12.65
CA GLY A 103 1.34 -5.17 11.21
C GLY A 103 0.50 -4.01 10.67
N MET A 104 0.65 -3.75 9.36
CA MET A 104 0.02 -2.61 8.70
C MET A 104 -0.46 -2.97 7.30
N VAL A 105 -1.66 -2.50 6.95
CA VAL A 105 -2.16 -2.41 5.57
C VAL A 105 -2.17 -0.94 5.15
N ILE A 106 -1.46 -0.60 4.08
CA ILE A 106 -1.53 0.68 3.40
C ILE A 106 -2.42 0.48 2.18
N TYR A 107 -3.65 1.00 2.24
CA TYR A 107 -4.64 0.90 1.18
C TYR A 107 -4.58 2.14 0.29
N LEU A 108 -4.06 1.98 -0.92
CA LEU A 108 -3.85 3.07 -1.87
C LEU A 108 -5.06 3.20 -2.81
N ARG A 109 -5.67 4.38 -2.83
CA ARG A 109 -6.76 4.75 -3.72
C ARG A 109 -6.24 5.00 -5.14
N GLN A 110 -5.93 3.91 -5.85
CA GLN A 110 -5.42 3.91 -7.23
C GLN A 110 -6.07 2.79 -8.05
N GLU A 111 -7.39 2.92 -8.19
CA GLU A 111 -8.27 1.98 -8.88
C GLU A 111 -7.84 1.75 -10.35
N GLY A 112 -8.05 0.51 -10.83
CA GLY A 112 -7.79 0.15 -12.22
C GLY A 112 -6.32 0.30 -12.62
N ARG A 113 -5.37 0.04 -11.72
CA ARG A 113 -3.93 0.30 -11.92
C ARG A 113 -3.61 1.76 -12.20
N GLY A 114 -4.37 2.67 -11.58
CA GLY A 114 -4.19 4.11 -11.70
C GLY A 114 -4.97 4.78 -12.81
N ILE A 115 -5.71 4.04 -13.65
CA ILE A 115 -6.55 4.63 -14.72
C ILE A 115 -7.95 5.03 -14.23
N GLY A 116 -8.29 4.70 -12.99
CA GLY A 116 -9.57 4.98 -12.36
C GLY A 116 -10.68 3.99 -12.73
N LEU A 117 -11.78 4.03 -11.96
CA LEU A 117 -12.89 3.09 -12.11
C LEU A 117 -13.57 3.18 -13.49
N PHE A 118 -13.78 4.39 -13.99
CA PHE A 118 -14.45 4.59 -15.29
C PHE A 118 -13.68 3.85 -16.41
N ASN A 119 -12.38 4.06 -16.52
CA ASN A 119 -11.58 3.42 -17.55
C ASN A 119 -11.37 1.92 -17.29
N LYS A 120 -11.34 1.48 -16.03
CA LYS A 120 -11.35 0.06 -15.69
C LYS A 120 -12.58 -0.66 -16.25
N ILE A 121 -13.76 -0.06 -16.17
CA ILE A 121 -14.98 -0.68 -16.72
C ILE A 121 -14.93 -0.69 -18.25
N ARG A 122 -14.38 0.35 -18.91
CA ARG A 122 -14.12 0.33 -20.35
C ARG A 122 -13.13 -0.79 -20.74
N ALA A 123 -12.06 -0.97 -19.95
CA ALA A 123 -11.13 -2.08 -20.17
C ALA A 123 -11.81 -3.44 -20.00
N TYR A 124 -12.73 -3.59 -19.04
CA TYR A 124 -13.53 -4.82 -18.90
C TYR A 124 -14.37 -5.11 -20.15
N ALA A 125 -15.02 -4.10 -20.72
CA ALA A 125 -15.78 -4.27 -21.97
C ALA A 125 -14.88 -4.74 -23.14
N LEU A 126 -13.66 -4.23 -23.25
CA LEU A 126 -12.69 -4.68 -24.23
C LEU A 126 -12.20 -6.12 -23.94
N GLN A 127 -12.02 -6.48 -22.69
CA GLN A 127 -11.70 -7.85 -22.31
C GLN A 127 -12.81 -8.85 -22.66
N ASP A 128 -14.07 -8.43 -22.57
CA ASP A 128 -15.22 -9.23 -23.00
C ASP A 128 -15.23 -9.50 -24.52
N THR A 129 -14.50 -8.71 -25.32
CA THR A 129 -14.28 -8.94 -26.76
C THR A 129 -13.02 -9.75 -27.07
N GLY A 130 -12.25 -10.19 -26.04
CA GLY A 130 -11.11 -11.11 -26.17
C GLY A 130 -9.73 -10.50 -25.92
N LEU A 131 -9.62 -9.18 -25.64
CA LEU A 131 -8.34 -8.59 -25.25
C LEU A 131 -7.97 -9.03 -23.83
N ASP A 132 -6.67 -9.10 -23.55
CA ASP A 132 -6.24 -9.23 -22.16
C ASP A 132 -6.19 -7.87 -21.44
N THR A 133 -5.89 -7.89 -20.12
CA THR A 133 -5.90 -6.67 -19.30
C THR A 133 -4.81 -5.65 -19.69
N VAL A 134 -3.69 -6.08 -20.28
CA VAL A 134 -2.61 -5.19 -20.76
C VAL A 134 -3.01 -4.58 -22.10
N GLU A 135 -3.48 -5.40 -23.01
CA GLU A 135 -3.94 -4.99 -24.34
C GLU A 135 -5.12 -4.01 -24.24
N ALA A 136 -6.08 -4.27 -23.35
CA ALA A 136 -7.22 -3.38 -23.12
C ALA A 136 -6.78 -2.00 -22.62
N ASN A 137 -5.77 -1.92 -21.74
CA ASN A 137 -5.24 -0.62 -21.28
C ASN A 137 -4.56 0.14 -22.41
N ILE A 138 -3.74 -0.55 -23.23
CA ILE A 138 -3.04 0.05 -24.38
C ILE A 138 -4.04 0.57 -25.41
N GLU A 139 -5.09 -0.21 -25.71
CA GLU A 139 -6.16 0.19 -26.64
C GLU A 139 -6.89 1.46 -26.16
N LEU A 140 -7.01 1.65 -24.84
CA LEU A 140 -7.56 2.87 -24.25
C LEU A 140 -6.56 4.03 -24.18
N GLY A 141 -5.33 3.85 -24.65
CA GLY A 141 -4.28 4.88 -24.63
C GLY A 141 -3.54 5.01 -23.31
N PHE A 142 -3.61 4.01 -22.42
CA PHE A 142 -2.92 4.00 -21.14
C PHE A 142 -1.73 3.04 -21.14
N PRO A 143 -0.67 3.31 -20.35
CA PRO A 143 0.33 2.30 -20.01
C PRO A 143 -0.30 1.09 -19.32
N SER A 144 0.40 -0.04 -19.33
CA SER A 144 -0.04 -1.27 -18.68
C SER A 144 -0.25 -1.12 -17.16
N ASP A 145 0.48 -0.20 -16.51
CA ASP A 145 0.40 0.08 -15.08
C ASP A 145 0.86 1.52 -14.80
N MET A 146 -0.04 2.35 -14.26
CA MET A 146 0.20 3.75 -13.87
C MET A 146 0.32 3.93 -12.35
N ARG A 147 0.34 2.86 -11.57
CA ARG A 147 0.41 2.97 -10.11
C ARG A 147 1.75 3.54 -9.66
N SER A 148 1.69 4.40 -8.63
CA SER A 148 2.85 4.85 -7.87
C SER A 148 2.77 4.29 -6.44
N TYR A 149 3.94 4.02 -5.86
CA TYR A 149 4.05 3.55 -4.48
C TYR A 149 4.83 4.55 -3.61
N GLU A 150 5.11 5.74 -4.13
CA GLU A 150 5.83 6.81 -3.43
C GLU A 150 5.16 7.18 -2.12
N VAL A 151 3.84 7.40 -2.15
CA VAL A 151 3.08 7.75 -0.94
C VAL A 151 3.15 6.67 0.13
N ALA A 152 3.30 5.39 -0.24
CA ALA A 152 3.50 4.33 0.75
C ALA A 152 4.87 4.45 1.44
N GLY A 153 5.92 4.83 0.72
CA GLY A 153 7.22 5.14 1.30
C GLY A 153 7.15 6.35 2.24
N GLU A 154 6.48 7.43 1.83
CA GLU A 154 6.27 8.61 2.66
C GLU A 154 5.51 8.26 3.96
N ILE A 155 4.45 7.44 3.86
CA ILE A 155 3.69 6.95 5.02
C ILE A 155 4.61 6.20 5.99
N LEU A 156 5.39 5.23 5.51
CA LEU A 156 6.28 4.45 6.34
C LEU A 156 7.33 5.33 7.04
N HIS A 157 7.89 6.31 6.35
CA HIS A 157 8.83 7.27 6.95
C HIS A 157 8.19 8.12 8.06
N GLU A 158 6.96 8.58 7.89
CA GLU A 158 6.24 9.36 8.91
C GLU A 158 5.93 8.53 10.16
N PHE A 159 5.78 7.21 10.02
CA PHE A 159 5.68 6.27 11.13
C PHE A 159 7.05 5.87 11.71
N GLY A 160 8.16 6.36 11.17
CA GLY A 160 9.51 5.99 11.59
C GLY A 160 9.93 4.58 11.17
N ILE A 161 9.21 3.94 10.25
CA ILE A 161 9.43 2.56 9.82
C ILE A 161 10.39 2.58 8.62
N SER A 162 11.56 1.95 8.79
CA SER A 162 12.60 1.84 7.74
C SER A 162 12.85 0.41 7.28
N CYS A 163 12.42 -0.59 8.05
CA CYS A 163 12.62 -2.02 7.75
C CYS A 163 11.28 -2.77 7.80
N ILE A 164 10.95 -3.51 6.73
CA ILE A 164 9.68 -4.23 6.63
C ILE A 164 9.85 -5.62 6.04
N ASN A 165 8.92 -6.53 6.37
CA ASN A 165 8.58 -7.63 5.49
C ASN A 165 7.40 -7.19 4.62
N LEU A 166 7.48 -7.35 3.31
CA LEU A 166 6.44 -6.88 2.40
C LEU A 166 5.57 -8.04 1.92
N ILE A 167 4.28 -7.94 2.25
CA ILE A 167 3.24 -8.88 1.81
C ILE A 167 2.86 -8.51 0.38
N THR A 168 3.44 -9.19 -0.61
CA THR A 168 3.22 -8.88 -2.03
C THR A 168 3.65 -10.01 -2.96
N ASN A 169 3.02 -10.07 -4.16
CA ASN A 169 3.50 -10.84 -5.30
C ASN A 169 4.06 -9.94 -6.42
N ASN A 170 3.98 -8.61 -6.26
CA ASN A 170 4.42 -7.65 -7.27
C ASN A 170 5.83 -7.11 -6.96
N PRO A 171 6.87 -7.44 -7.76
CA PRO A 171 8.24 -6.97 -7.53
C PRO A 171 8.38 -5.45 -7.63
N ARG A 172 7.58 -4.77 -8.46
CA ARG A 172 7.60 -3.31 -8.57
C ARG A 172 7.32 -2.59 -7.26
N LYS A 173 6.57 -3.21 -6.33
CA LYS A 173 6.35 -2.65 -4.99
C LYS A 173 7.61 -2.69 -4.15
N ILE A 174 8.41 -3.75 -4.29
CA ILE A 174 9.70 -3.89 -3.60
C ILE A 174 10.65 -2.81 -4.10
N ASP A 175 10.83 -2.72 -5.42
CA ASP A 175 11.74 -1.74 -6.04
C ASP A 175 11.36 -0.31 -5.68
N ALA A 176 10.08 0.03 -5.74
CA ALA A 176 9.60 1.36 -5.39
C ALA A 176 9.92 1.73 -3.93
N LEU A 177 9.69 0.82 -2.98
CA LEU A 177 9.99 1.07 -1.57
C LEU A 177 11.50 1.17 -1.31
N CYS A 178 12.30 0.30 -1.93
CA CYS A 178 13.76 0.39 -1.83
C CYS A 178 14.29 1.73 -2.36
N ASN A 179 13.73 2.23 -3.46
CA ASN A 179 14.07 3.55 -4.02
C ASN A 179 13.68 4.71 -3.08
N HIS A 180 12.72 4.49 -2.18
CA HIS A 180 12.34 5.42 -1.11
C HIS A 180 13.10 5.19 0.20
N GLY A 181 14.14 4.36 0.22
CA GLY A 181 14.96 4.11 1.40
C GLY A 181 14.33 3.18 2.44
N ILE A 182 13.28 2.45 2.08
CA ILE A 182 12.69 1.39 2.93
C ILE A 182 13.37 0.07 2.63
N SER A 183 13.94 -0.57 3.65
CA SER A 183 14.57 -1.89 3.54
C SER A 183 13.51 -2.99 3.56
N VAL A 184 13.35 -3.71 2.44
CA VAL A 184 12.46 -4.88 2.37
C VAL A 184 13.28 -6.12 2.71
N MET A 185 13.13 -6.61 3.95
CA MET A 185 13.91 -7.74 4.49
C MET A 185 13.44 -9.07 3.91
N ARG A 186 12.14 -9.22 3.70
CA ARG A 186 11.53 -10.45 3.17
C ARG A 186 10.25 -10.14 2.40
N ARG A 187 10.04 -10.88 1.31
CA ARG A 187 8.74 -10.96 0.64
C ARG A 187 7.89 -12.05 1.31
N ILE A 188 6.66 -11.71 1.63
CA ILE A 188 5.64 -12.66 2.09
C ILE A 188 4.65 -12.84 0.92
N PRO A 189 4.59 -14.01 0.28
CA PRO A 189 3.69 -14.26 -0.83
C PRO A 189 2.24 -14.41 -0.36
N ILE A 190 1.29 -14.01 -1.22
CA ILE A 190 -0.13 -14.34 -1.07
C ILE A 190 -0.51 -15.24 -2.23
N LEU A 191 -0.87 -16.47 -1.92
CA LEU A 191 -1.30 -17.46 -2.92
C LEU A 191 -2.81 -17.66 -2.77
N ILE A 192 -3.56 -17.27 -3.80
CA ILE A 192 -5.00 -17.44 -3.89
C ILE A 192 -5.27 -18.43 -5.02
N GLU A 193 -6.10 -19.44 -4.72
CA GLU A 193 -6.50 -20.44 -5.72
C GLU A 193 -7.29 -19.78 -6.85
N PRO A 194 -6.86 -19.94 -8.12
CA PRO A 194 -7.55 -19.36 -9.26
C PRO A 194 -8.95 -19.98 -9.45
N ASN A 195 -9.93 -19.14 -9.72
CA ASN A 195 -11.25 -19.56 -10.17
C ASN A 195 -11.38 -19.55 -11.69
N GLU A 196 -12.52 -20.00 -12.22
CA GLU A 196 -12.79 -20.07 -13.67
C GLU A 196 -12.76 -18.70 -14.37
N TYR A 197 -13.09 -17.60 -13.65
CA TYR A 197 -13.17 -16.24 -14.20
C TYR A 197 -11.85 -15.46 -14.10
N ASN A 198 -11.00 -15.74 -13.11
CA ASN A 198 -9.78 -14.98 -12.88
C ASN A 198 -8.50 -15.71 -13.33
N ARG A 199 -8.57 -16.98 -13.72
CA ARG A 199 -7.39 -17.77 -14.12
C ARG A 199 -6.59 -17.09 -15.22
N HIS A 200 -7.27 -16.61 -16.27
CA HIS A 200 -6.61 -15.90 -17.37
C HIS A 200 -5.94 -14.60 -16.87
N TYR A 201 -6.63 -13.83 -16.03
CA TYR A 201 -6.10 -12.61 -15.44
C TYR A 201 -4.85 -12.85 -14.57
N LEU A 202 -4.83 -13.93 -13.77
CA LEU A 202 -3.67 -14.29 -12.94
C LEU A 202 -2.49 -14.76 -13.80
N ASN A 203 -2.72 -15.51 -14.87
CA ASN A 203 -1.69 -15.89 -15.83
C ASN A 203 -1.06 -14.64 -16.46
N VAL A 204 -1.85 -13.67 -16.92
CA VAL A 204 -1.34 -12.40 -17.48
C VAL A 204 -0.53 -11.61 -16.45
N LYS A 205 -0.89 -11.64 -15.16
CA LYS A 205 -0.07 -11.05 -14.09
C LYS A 205 1.32 -11.70 -14.00
N GLY A 206 1.40 -13.04 -14.12
CA GLY A 206 2.69 -13.75 -14.16
C GLY A 206 3.49 -13.45 -15.41
N ASP A 207 2.86 -13.63 -16.58
CA ASP A 207 3.56 -13.62 -17.88
C ASP A 207 3.94 -12.21 -18.37
N LYS A 208 3.07 -11.20 -18.12
CA LYS A 208 3.24 -9.84 -18.67
C LYS A 208 3.55 -8.76 -17.61
N LEU A 209 3.45 -9.06 -16.31
CA LEU A 209 3.62 -8.09 -15.24
C LEU A 209 4.59 -8.57 -14.14
N ASP A 210 5.35 -9.61 -14.41
CA ASP A 210 6.43 -10.15 -13.56
C ASP A 210 5.99 -10.53 -12.14
N HIS A 211 4.70 -10.86 -11.93
CA HIS A 211 4.22 -11.28 -10.63
C HIS A 211 4.82 -12.63 -10.22
N LEU A 212 5.24 -12.72 -8.96
CA LEU A 212 5.88 -13.90 -8.36
C LEU A 212 4.82 -14.72 -7.59
N PHE A 213 4.39 -15.83 -8.15
CA PHE A 213 3.46 -16.77 -7.54
C PHE A 213 4.19 -17.99 -6.98
#